data_55d72ab6e9b3b37ba15f8f62e2c01efc
#
_entry.id   55d72ab6e9b3b37ba15f8f62e2c01efc
#
_cell.length_a   1.000
_cell.length_b   1.000
_cell.length_c   1.000
_cell.angle_alpha   90.00
_cell.angle_beta   90.00
_cell.angle_gamma   90.00
#
_symmetry.space_group_name_H-M   'P 1'
#
loop_
_entity.id
_entity.type
_entity.pdbx_description
1 polymer ?
#
loop_
_entity_poly.entity_id
_entity_poly.type
_entity_poly.pdbx_seq_one_letter_code
_entity_poly.pdbx_strand_id
1 'polypeptide(L)'
;MDSSTLLLRALKEYDSVTAMSFNYGQKHVVELERAQSLVDYLAENGHKVNYKQIKLDGLASLLDSALVEGGEEVPEGHYADDNMKATVVPNRNKIFASIVQAVALSVANKTEETCNIALGIHAGDHSIYPDCRQEFRDADDAAFREGNWDAERVGYFTPYLLGDKYDILLDGVELCKDLGIAFNDVYARTNTSYKPIFDETTFEWYSDYKSASSVERVEAFLKLGVADPVSYADETGPVTWEHVVKEVTKVLADHE
;
A
#
# COMPACT_ATOMS: atom_id res chain seq x y z
N MET A 1 -3.37 -1.25 3.21
CA MET A 1 -3.21 -2.48 4.02
C MET A 1 -1.74 -2.88 4.08
N ASP A 2 -1.10 -3.17 2.96
CA ASP A 2 0.26 -3.73 2.88
C ASP A 2 1.33 -2.82 3.52
N SER A 3 1.41 -1.57 3.09
CA SER A 3 2.31 -0.57 3.69
C SER A 3 1.98 -0.25 5.16
N SER A 4 0.71 -0.42 5.58
CA SER A 4 0.31 -0.21 6.98
C SER A 4 0.83 -1.34 7.86
N THR A 5 0.71 -2.60 7.43
CA THR A 5 1.30 -3.74 8.15
C THR A 5 2.82 -3.64 8.18
N LEU A 6 3.44 -3.25 7.05
CA LEU A 6 4.88 -2.98 7.00
C LEU A 6 5.31 -1.90 8.00
N LEU A 7 4.50 -0.84 8.17
CA LEU A 7 4.77 0.20 9.17
C LEU A 7 4.78 -0.39 10.59
N LEU A 8 3.82 -1.25 10.93
CA LEU A 8 3.81 -1.95 12.23
C LEU A 8 5.04 -2.85 12.40
N ARG A 9 5.43 -3.57 11.34
CA ARG A 9 6.63 -4.41 11.34
C ARG A 9 7.88 -3.56 11.55
N ALA A 10 7.99 -2.42 10.87
CA ALA A 10 9.12 -1.50 11.04
C ALA A 10 9.19 -0.93 12.46
N LEU A 11 8.06 -0.60 13.09
CA LEU A 11 8.01 -0.13 14.49
C LEU A 11 8.49 -1.18 15.49
N LYS A 12 8.37 -2.46 15.16
CA LYS A 12 8.88 -3.55 15.99
C LYS A 12 10.38 -3.80 15.78
N GLU A 13 10.89 -3.59 14.58
CA GLU A 13 12.25 -3.97 14.17
C GLU A 13 13.27 -2.83 14.33
N TYR A 14 12.84 -1.57 14.35
CA TYR A 14 13.71 -0.41 14.29
C TYR A 14 13.37 0.65 15.35
N ASP A 15 14.40 1.28 15.92
CA ASP A 15 14.26 2.33 16.93
C ASP A 15 13.66 3.63 16.39
N SER A 16 13.83 3.88 15.10
CA SER A 16 13.32 5.08 14.44
C SER A 16 12.72 4.75 13.07
N VAL A 17 11.48 5.19 12.86
CA VAL A 17 10.73 4.93 11.62
C VAL A 17 10.26 6.25 11.01
N THR A 18 10.57 6.43 9.72
CA THR A 18 10.02 7.51 8.90
C THR A 18 9.10 6.90 7.83
N ALA A 19 7.80 7.21 7.90
CA ALA A 19 6.85 6.84 6.87
C ALA A 19 6.73 7.97 5.84
N MET A 20 6.77 7.62 4.55
CA MET A 20 6.68 8.56 3.45
C MET A 20 5.51 8.21 2.55
N SER A 21 4.59 9.15 2.34
CA SER A 21 3.50 9.04 1.38
C SER A 21 3.68 10.04 0.25
N PHE A 22 3.22 9.68 -0.95
CA PHE A 22 3.39 10.50 -2.15
C PHE A 22 2.04 10.94 -2.69
N ASN A 23 1.85 12.24 -2.86
CA ASN A 23 0.76 12.81 -3.63
C ASN A 23 1.30 13.18 -5.00
N TYR A 24 0.90 12.43 -6.05
CA TYR A 24 1.33 12.63 -7.43
C TYR A 24 0.15 12.89 -8.39
N GLY A 25 -1.08 13.10 -7.84
CA GLY A 25 -2.33 13.24 -8.59
C GLY A 25 -3.03 11.91 -8.86
N GLN A 26 -2.96 10.97 -7.92
CA GLN A 26 -3.68 9.69 -7.96
C GLN A 26 -5.17 9.87 -7.65
N LYS A 27 -6.03 9.07 -8.31
CA LYS A 27 -7.50 9.07 -8.06
C LYS A 27 -7.86 8.66 -6.62
N HIS A 28 -7.12 7.72 -6.04
CA HIS A 28 -7.33 7.18 -4.70
C HIS A 28 -6.61 8.01 -3.61
N VAL A 29 -6.68 9.33 -3.71
CA VAL A 29 -6.01 10.27 -2.78
C VAL A 29 -6.39 10.07 -1.31
N VAL A 30 -7.53 9.45 -1.02
CA VAL A 30 -7.96 9.07 0.34
C VAL A 30 -6.92 8.25 1.11
N GLU A 31 -6.02 7.55 0.40
CA GLU A 31 -4.92 6.82 1.05
C GLU A 31 -4.02 7.72 1.90
N LEU A 32 -3.88 8.99 1.52
CA LEU A 32 -3.07 9.98 2.25
C LEU A 32 -3.73 10.37 3.58
N GLU A 33 -5.06 10.54 3.58
CA GLU A 33 -5.86 10.80 4.78
C GLU A 33 -5.81 9.59 5.72
N ARG A 34 -5.94 8.38 5.15
CA ARG A 34 -5.85 7.12 5.91
C ARG A 34 -4.47 6.92 6.52
N ALA A 35 -3.40 7.23 5.77
CA ALA A 35 -2.03 7.14 6.27
C ALA A 35 -1.81 8.11 7.46
N GLN A 36 -2.28 9.37 7.36
CA GLN A 36 -2.21 10.31 8.47
C GLN A 36 -3.01 9.81 9.68
N SER A 37 -4.26 9.37 9.47
CA SER A 37 -5.12 8.83 10.53
C SER A 37 -4.49 7.63 11.25
N LEU A 38 -3.79 6.75 10.52
CA LEU A 38 -3.07 5.63 11.13
C LEU A 38 -1.88 6.11 11.97
N VAL A 39 -1.11 7.07 11.47
CA VAL A 39 0.04 7.64 12.19
C VAL A 39 -0.42 8.33 13.48
N ASP A 40 -1.53 9.08 13.43
CA ASP A 40 -2.11 9.74 14.60
C ASP A 40 -2.57 8.70 15.64
N TYR A 41 -3.27 7.66 15.21
CA TYR A 41 -3.67 6.54 16.06
C TYR A 41 -2.48 5.83 16.72
N LEU A 42 -1.41 5.58 15.95
CA LEU A 42 -0.18 4.99 16.49
C LEU A 42 0.46 5.90 17.55
N ALA A 43 0.50 7.20 17.32
CA ALA A 43 1.05 8.16 18.27
C ALA A 43 0.23 8.23 19.58
N GLU A 44 -1.10 8.20 19.49
CA GLU A 44 -2.02 8.13 20.65
C GLU A 44 -1.80 6.86 21.48
N ASN A 45 -1.34 5.77 20.85
CA ASN A 45 -1.00 4.51 21.52
C ASN A 45 0.48 4.38 21.87
N GLY A 46 1.26 5.46 21.83
CA GLY A 46 2.65 5.51 22.28
C GLY A 46 3.70 5.14 21.24
N HIS A 47 3.30 4.88 19.98
CA HIS A 47 4.18 4.51 18.88
C HIS A 47 4.53 5.71 18.00
N LYS A 48 5.79 6.12 18.00
CA LYS A 48 6.24 7.34 17.32
C LYS A 48 6.65 7.06 15.87
N VAL A 49 6.04 7.74 14.92
CA VAL A 49 6.38 7.69 13.51
C VAL A 49 6.70 9.10 13.00
N ASN A 50 7.83 9.25 12.30
CA ASN A 50 8.11 10.47 11.56
C ASN A 50 7.37 10.40 10.22
N TYR A 51 6.22 11.08 10.11
CA TYR A 51 5.44 11.04 8.87
C TYR A 51 5.78 12.21 7.95
N LYS A 52 5.98 11.90 6.66
CA LYS A 52 6.24 12.88 5.60
C LYS A 52 5.34 12.62 4.40
N GLN A 53 4.61 13.63 3.99
CA GLN A 53 3.88 13.63 2.73
C GLN A 53 4.65 14.44 1.68
N ILE A 54 4.99 13.79 0.57
CA ILE A 54 5.73 14.38 -0.54
C ILE A 54 4.75 14.69 -1.67
N LYS A 55 4.75 15.94 -2.12
CA LYS A 55 3.95 16.38 -3.28
C LYS A 55 4.81 16.35 -4.53
N LEU A 56 4.32 15.67 -5.55
CA LEU A 56 4.93 15.58 -6.88
C LEU A 56 3.99 16.27 -7.88
N ASP A 57 3.84 17.57 -7.70
CA ASP A 57 2.91 18.39 -8.50
C ASP A 57 3.22 18.28 -9.99
N GLY A 58 2.18 18.08 -10.79
CA GLY A 58 2.28 17.97 -12.24
C GLY A 58 2.70 16.59 -12.76
N LEU A 59 3.13 15.65 -11.92
CA LEU A 59 3.56 14.33 -12.40
C LEU A 59 2.43 13.57 -13.08
N ALA A 60 1.23 13.57 -12.52
CA ALA A 60 0.06 12.87 -13.09
C ALA A 60 -0.26 13.34 -14.52
N SER A 61 -0.11 14.63 -14.82
CA SER A 61 -0.39 15.19 -16.15
C SER A 61 0.59 14.71 -17.24
N LEU A 62 1.68 14.08 -16.86
CA LEU A 62 2.71 13.54 -17.76
C LEU A 62 2.61 12.02 -17.92
N LEU A 63 1.76 11.37 -17.14
CA LEU A 63 1.65 9.91 -17.08
C LEU A 63 0.28 9.45 -17.59
N ASP A 64 0.28 8.35 -18.32
CA ASP A 64 -0.93 7.68 -18.81
C ASP A 64 -1.19 6.43 -17.98
N SER A 65 -2.28 6.43 -17.21
CA SER A 65 -2.73 5.30 -16.40
C SER A 65 -4.16 5.52 -15.91
N ALA A 66 -4.90 4.43 -15.74
CA ALA A 66 -6.23 4.46 -15.12
C ALA A 66 -6.22 4.97 -13.66
N LEU A 67 -5.07 4.96 -12.99
CA LEU A 67 -4.94 5.37 -11.57
C LEU A 67 -4.63 6.85 -11.36
N VAL A 68 -4.36 7.63 -12.41
CA VAL A 68 -4.10 9.08 -12.30
C VAL A 68 -5.34 9.91 -12.63
N GLU A 69 -5.38 11.15 -12.12
CA GLU A 69 -6.43 12.10 -12.47
C GLU A 69 -6.46 12.34 -13.99
N GLY A 70 -7.67 12.30 -14.59
CA GLY A 70 -7.86 12.43 -16.03
C GLY A 70 -7.60 11.16 -16.84
N GLY A 71 -7.11 10.08 -16.22
CA GLY A 71 -6.94 8.77 -16.86
C GLY A 71 -8.27 8.04 -17.09
N GLU A 72 -8.21 6.93 -17.87
CA GLU A 72 -9.36 6.07 -18.16
C GLU A 72 -10.01 5.50 -16.90
N GLU A 73 -11.16 4.83 -17.05
CA GLU A 73 -11.82 4.16 -15.94
C GLU A 73 -10.97 3.01 -15.39
N VAL A 74 -10.93 2.87 -14.05
CA VAL A 74 -10.20 1.77 -13.39
C VAL A 74 -10.90 0.46 -13.70
N PRO A 75 -10.20 -0.55 -14.25
CA PRO A 75 -10.79 -1.84 -14.55
C PRO A 75 -11.25 -2.58 -13.29
N GLU A 76 -12.28 -3.40 -13.46
CA GLU A 76 -12.82 -4.29 -12.42
C GLU A 76 -12.42 -5.74 -12.73
N GLY A 77 -12.38 -6.60 -11.71
CA GLY A 77 -12.08 -8.03 -11.82
C GLY A 77 -10.84 -8.46 -11.05
N HIS A 78 -10.20 -9.53 -11.50
CA HIS A 78 -9.05 -10.13 -10.85
C HIS A 78 -7.73 -9.65 -11.48
N TYR A 79 -6.61 -9.63 -10.70
CA TYR A 79 -5.28 -9.24 -11.22
C TYR A 79 -4.76 -10.11 -12.37
N ALA A 80 -5.28 -11.32 -12.55
CA ALA A 80 -4.92 -12.16 -13.70
C ALA A 80 -5.50 -11.66 -15.04
N ASP A 81 -6.43 -10.72 -15.03
CA ASP A 81 -7.08 -10.21 -16.23
C ASP A 81 -6.16 -9.27 -17.04
N ASP A 82 -6.16 -9.41 -18.36
CA ASP A 82 -5.27 -8.66 -19.26
C ASP A 82 -5.48 -7.13 -19.19
N ASN A 83 -6.69 -6.67 -18.85
CA ASN A 83 -7.04 -5.25 -18.74
C ASN A 83 -6.39 -4.57 -17.52
N MET A 84 -5.88 -5.33 -16.55
CA MET A 84 -5.24 -4.79 -15.34
C MET A 84 -3.95 -4.00 -15.63
N LYS A 85 -3.33 -4.19 -16.80
CA LYS A 85 -2.17 -3.39 -17.23
C LYS A 85 -2.47 -1.88 -17.33
N ALA A 86 -3.75 -1.50 -17.51
CA ALA A 86 -4.17 -0.09 -17.49
C ALA A 86 -3.95 0.59 -16.13
N THR A 87 -3.81 -0.17 -15.04
CA THR A 87 -3.50 0.35 -13.69
C THR A 87 -2.02 0.64 -13.48
N VAL A 88 -1.15 0.21 -14.39
CA VAL A 88 0.29 0.49 -14.27
C VAL A 88 0.54 1.98 -14.50
N VAL A 89 1.07 2.67 -13.49
CA VAL A 89 1.57 4.04 -13.63
C VAL A 89 3.05 3.95 -14.03
N PRO A 90 3.43 4.37 -15.24
CA PRO A 90 4.78 4.16 -15.75
C PRO A 90 5.87 4.65 -14.79
N ASN A 91 6.78 3.76 -14.42
CA ASN A 91 7.96 4.03 -13.59
C ASN A 91 7.69 4.64 -12.19
N ARG A 92 6.44 4.62 -11.71
CA ARG A 92 6.04 5.26 -10.44
C ARG A 92 6.83 4.72 -9.25
N ASN A 93 6.94 3.41 -9.09
CA ASN A 93 7.64 2.82 -7.96
C ASN A 93 9.14 3.13 -7.98
N LYS A 94 9.76 3.24 -9.17
CA LYS A 94 11.15 3.69 -9.31
C LYS A 94 11.33 5.15 -8.92
N ILE A 95 10.41 6.04 -9.30
CA ILE A 95 10.43 7.46 -8.91
C ILE A 95 10.37 7.57 -7.38
N PHE A 96 9.44 6.87 -6.74
CA PHE A 96 9.32 6.87 -5.28
C PHE A 96 10.56 6.27 -4.61
N ALA A 97 11.04 5.13 -5.10
CA ALA A 97 12.26 4.50 -4.59
C ALA A 97 13.47 5.44 -4.69
N SER A 98 13.64 6.17 -5.79
CA SER A 98 14.75 7.12 -5.94
C SER A 98 14.70 8.26 -4.92
N ILE A 99 13.51 8.78 -4.61
CA ILE A 99 13.35 9.81 -3.58
C ILE A 99 13.67 9.21 -2.19
N VAL A 100 13.14 8.03 -1.89
CA VAL A 100 13.38 7.36 -0.61
C VAL A 100 14.86 6.98 -0.45
N GLN A 101 15.53 6.51 -1.52
CA GLN A 101 16.98 6.25 -1.55
C GLN A 101 17.80 7.51 -1.17
N ALA A 102 17.45 8.66 -1.76
CA ALA A 102 18.13 9.92 -1.47
C ALA A 102 17.93 10.36 0.00
N VAL A 103 16.72 10.19 0.53
CA VAL A 103 16.40 10.50 1.92
C VAL A 103 17.13 9.53 2.86
N ALA A 104 17.09 8.22 2.58
CA ALA A 104 17.74 7.20 3.40
C ALA A 104 19.25 7.42 3.49
N LEU A 105 19.91 7.69 2.35
CA LEU A 105 21.34 7.99 2.32
C LEU A 105 21.67 9.27 3.08
N SER A 106 20.84 10.32 2.94
CA SER A 106 21.03 11.58 3.67
C SER A 106 20.90 11.40 5.17
N VAL A 107 19.96 10.54 5.63
CA VAL A 107 19.80 10.18 7.04
C VAL A 107 21.02 9.39 7.51
N ALA A 108 21.38 8.32 6.79
CA ALA A 108 22.51 7.44 7.13
C ALA A 108 23.82 8.22 7.26
N ASN A 109 24.10 9.14 6.33
CA ASN A 109 25.31 9.96 6.38
C ASN A 109 25.30 10.99 7.53
N LYS A 110 24.10 11.51 7.88
CA LYS A 110 23.98 12.47 8.98
C LYS A 110 24.10 11.82 10.37
N THR A 111 23.59 10.60 10.50
CA THR A 111 23.57 9.88 11.79
C THR A 111 24.81 8.99 11.96
N GLU A 112 25.56 8.74 10.89
CA GLU A 112 26.64 7.74 10.81
C GLU A 112 26.16 6.29 11.06
N GLU A 113 24.86 6.02 10.90
CA GLU A 113 24.20 4.74 11.07
C GLU A 113 23.74 4.16 9.72
N THR A 114 23.29 2.90 9.72
CA THR A 114 22.62 2.31 8.55
C THR A 114 21.16 2.71 8.52
N CYS A 115 20.60 2.81 7.31
CA CYS A 115 19.19 3.09 7.09
C CYS A 115 18.58 2.05 6.14
N ASN A 116 17.46 1.44 6.50
CA ASN A 116 16.76 0.48 5.65
C ASN A 116 15.52 1.11 5.01
N ILE A 117 15.37 0.89 3.71
CA ILE A 117 14.18 1.25 2.94
C ILE A 117 13.19 0.09 3.03
N ALA A 118 12.06 0.33 3.67
CA ALA A 118 10.99 -0.66 3.78
C ALA A 118 10.00 -0.49 2.62
N LEU A 119 9.69 -1.60 1.90
CA LEU A 119 8.75 -1.63 0.79
C LEU A 119 7.69 -2.71 1.03
N GLY A 120 6.41 -2.33 0.94
CA GLY A 120 5.26 -3.23 1.13
C GLY A 120 4.85 -3.95 -0.15
N ILE A 121 5.83 -4.43 -0.92
CA ILE A 121 5.63 -5.23 -2.13
C ILE A 121 5.44 -6.70 -1.78
N HIS A 122 4.61 -7.40 -2.54
CA HIS A 122 4.29 -8.82 -2.30
C HIS A 122 4.13 -9.60 -3.61
N ALA A 123 4.04 -10.94 -3.53
CA ALA A 123 4.01 -11.82 -4.69
C ALA A 123 2.77 -11.60 -5.59
N GLY A 124 1.62 -11.22 -5.03
CA GLY A 124 0.41 -10.91 -5.80
C GLY A 124 0.61 -9.80 -6.84
N ASP A 125 1.48 -8.84 -6.54
CA ASP A 125 1.80 -7.74 -7.45
C ASP A 125 2.67 -8.16 -8.65
N HIS A 126 3.41 -9.26 -8.56
CA HIS A 126 4.48 -9.63 -9.51
C HIS A 126 4.00 -9.89 -10.94
N SER A 127 2.74 -10.28 -11.13
CA SER A 127 2.18 -10.56 -12.45
C SER A 127 1.96 -9.27 -13.26
N ILE A 128 1.52 -8.20 -12.62
CA ILE A 128 1.14 -6.92 -13.25
C ILE A 128 2.25 -5.87 -13.12
N TYR A 129 2.96 -5.85 -12.00
CA TYR A 129 3.96 -4.83 -11.67
C TYR A 129 5.38 -5.43 -11.68
N PRO A 130 6.10 -5.42 -12.83
CA PRO A 130 7.46 -5.96 -12.91
C PRO A 130 8.44 -5.33 -11.92
N ASP A 131 8.19 -4.06 -11.54
CA ASP A 131 9.00 -3.30 -10.58
C ASP A 131 8.78 -3.69 -9.11
N CYS A 132 7.87 -4.65 -8.84
CA CYS A 132 7.72 -5.31 -7.55
C CYS A 132 8.54 -6.60 -7.41
N ARG A 133 9.21 -7.07 -8.46
CA ARG A 133 10.00 -8.31 -8.47
C ARG A 133 11.39 -8.13 -7.89
N GLN A 134 11.97 -9.23 -7.38
CA GLN A 134 13.33 -9.24 -6.81
C GLN A 134 14.38 -8.76 -7.82
N GLU A 135 14.30 -9.22 -9.08
CA GLU A 135 15.27 -8.87 -10.12
C GLU A 135 15.31 -7.36 -10.38
N PHE A 136 14.14 -6.71 -10.32
CA PHE A 136 14.09 -5.25 -10.45
C PHE A 136 14.71 -4.56 -9.23
N ARG A 137 14.46 -5.06 -8.01
CA ARG A 137 15.05 -4.51 -6.78
C ARG A 137 16.57 -4.62 -6.79
N ASP A 138 17.09 -5.77 -7.22
CA ASP A 138 18.54 -6.00 -7.32
C ASP A 138 19.20 -5.05 -8.33
N ALA A 139 18.58 -4.85 -9.48
CA ALA A 139 19.06 -3.92 -10.51
C ALA A 139 18.98 -2.45 -10.03
N ASP A 140 17.92 -2.08 -9.31
CA ASP A 140 17.74 -0.76 -8.74
C ASP A 140 18.77 -0.46 -7.64
N ASP A 141 19.02 -1.43 -6.74
CA ASP A 141 20.06 -1.33 -5.70
C ASP A 141 21.46 -1.22 -6.32
N ALA A 142 21.75 -2.02 -7.34
CA ALA A 142 23.03 -1.97 -8.04
C ALA A 142 23.27 -0.59 -8.69
N ALA A 143 22.25 -0.04 -9.36
CA ALA A 143 22.32 1.30 -9.94
C ALA A 143 22.51 2.40 -8.88
N PHE A 144 21.82 2.27 -7.76
CA PHE A 144 21.95 3.21 -6.64
C PHE A 144 23.36 3.17 -6.03
N ARG A 145 23.92 1.97 -5.83
CA ARG A 145 25.30 1.80 -5.29
C ARG A 145 26.38 2.33 -6.23
N GLU A 146 26.24 2.10 -7.53
CA GLU A 146 27.17 2.60 -8.52
C GLU A 146 27.15 4.13 -8.63
N GLY A 147 25.98 4.74 -8.38
CA GLY A 147 25.77 6.18 -8.55
C GLY A 147 26.03 7.04 -7.30
N ASN A 148 26.30 6.45 -6.12
CA ASN A 148 26.37 7.20 -4.86
C ASN A 148 27.52 6.74 -3.96
N TRP A 149 28.22 7.70 -3.36
CA TRP A 149 29.15 7.42 -2.28
C TRP A 149 28.42 6.98 -1.01
N ASP A 150 29.01 6.10 -0.22
CA ASP A 150 28.47 5.60 1.05
C ASP A 150 27.11 4.85 0.92
N ALA A 151 26.75 4.43 -0.28
CA ALA A 151 25.48 3.74 -0.54
C ALA A 151 25.34 2.40 0.19
N GLU A 152 26.44 1.79 0.63
CA GLU A 152 26.45 0.58 1.45
C GLU A 152 25.79 0.76 2.82
N ARG A 153 25.59 2.00 3.28
CA ARG A 153 24.84 2.34 4.49
C ARG A 153 23.33 2.20 4.32
N VAL A 154 22.84 2.07 3.07
CA VAL A 154 21.42 1.92 2.77
C VAL A 154 21.14 0.49 2.35
N GLY A 155 20.17 -0.14 3.04
CA GLY A 155 19.67 -1.47 2.72
C GLY A 155 18.20 -1.47 2.36
N TYR A 156 17.67 -2.65 2.03
CA TYR A 156 16.24 -2.86 1.79
C TYR A 156 15.64 -3.83 2.79
N PHE A 157 14.39 -3.58 3.15
CA PHE A 157 13.59 -4.42 4.02
C PHE A 157 12.25 -4.72 3.32
N THR A 158 12.12 -5.91 2.77
CA THR A 158 10.96 -6.36 1.97
C THR A 158 10.41 -7.68 2.51
N PRO A 159 9.87 -7.68 3.75
CA PRO A 159 9.52 -8.93 4.44
C PRO A 159 8.42 -9.73 3.77
N TYR A 160 7.61 -9.11 2.90
CA TYR A 160 6.45 -9.73 2.26
C TYR A 160 6.67 -10.09 0.78
N LEU A 161 7.88 -9.91 0.26
CA LEU A 161 8.17 -10.06 -1.18
C LEU A 161 7.68 -11.40 -1.79
N LEU A 162 7.75 -12.49 -1.03
CA LEU A 162 7.35 -13.83 -1.46
C LEU A 162 5.97 -14.28 -0.92
N GLY A 163 5.36 -13.46 -0.08
CA GLY A 163 4.04 -13.71 0.51
C GLY A 163 2.89 -13.13 -0.31
N ASP A 164 1.67 -13.38 0.11
CA ASP A 164 0.45 -12.78 -0.43
C ASP A 164 -0.19 -11.80 0.58
N LYS A 165 -1.34 -11.22 0.24
CA LYS A 165 -2.08 -10.32 1.15
C LYS A 165 -2.58 -11.00 2.41
N TYR A 166 -2.82 -12.31 2.36
CA TYR A 166 -3.19 -13.08 3.54
C TYR A 166 -2.02 -13.21 4.51
N ASP A 167 -0.80 -13.48 4.01
CA ASP A 167 0.41 -13.53 4.85
C ASP A 167 0.66 -12.18 5.54
N ILE A 168 0.49 -11.07 4.80
CA ILE A 168 0.60 -9.71 5.34
C ILE A 168 -0.43 -9.48 6.45
N LEU A 169 -1.67 -9.90 6.23
CA LEU A 169 -2.76 -9.70 7.18
C LEU A 169 -2.57 -10.55 8.43
N LEU A 170 -2.09 -11.78 8.27
CA LEU A 170 -1.78 -12.70 9.37
C LEU A 170 -0.67 -12.13 10.26
N ASP A 171 0.41 -11.61 9.64
CA ASP A 171 1.45 -10.89 10.37
C ASP A 171 0.91 -9.66 11.10
N GLY A 172 -0.02 -8.94 10.48
CA GLY A 172 -0.70 -7.80 11.07
C GLY A 172 -1.47 -8.12 12.36
N VAL A 173 -2.08 -9.31 12.45
CA VAL A 173 -2.73 -9.78 13.68
C VAL A 173 -1.72 -9.88 14.83
N GLU A 174 -0.57 -10.51 14.58
CA GLU A 174 0.47 -10.68 15.61
C GLU A 174 1.14 -9.34 15.96
N LEU A 175 1.40 -8.49 14.97
CA LEU A 175 1.99 -7.18 15.19
C LEU A 175 1.07 -6.27 16.03
N CYS A 176 -0.22 -6.25 15.75
CA CYS A 176 -1.18 -5.49 16.57
C CYS A 176 -1.17 -5.95 18.03
N LYS A 177 -1.11 -7.25 18.25
CA LYS A 177 -1.01 -7.83 19.59
C LYS A 177 0.29 -7.44 20.29
N ASP A 178 1.43 -7.54 19.60
CA ASP A 178 2.75 -7.21 20.15
C ASP A 178 2.88 -5.72 20.48
N LEU A 179 2.28 -4.86 19.66
CA LEU A 179 2.27 -3.40 19.87
C LEU A 179 1.16 -2.94 20.84
N GLY A 180 0.27 -3.84 21.29
CA GLY A 180 -0.83 -3.51 22.20
C GLY A 180 -1.91 -2.61 21.59
N ILE A 181 -2.14 -2.71 20.28
CA ILE A 181 -3.13 -1.92 19.53
C ILE A 181 -4.23 -2.81 18.95
N ALA A 182 -5.41 -2.23 18.69
CA ALA A 182 -6.54 -3.00 18.19
C ALA A 182 -6.44 -3.22 16.67
N PHE A 183 -6.53 -4.48 16.24
CA PHE A 183 -6.49 -4.87 14.83
C PHE A 183 -7.53 -4.11 13.98
N ASN A 184 -8.78 -4.09 14.41
CA ASN A 184 -9.84 -3.40 13.67
C ASN A 184 -9.59 -1.90 13.55
N ASP A 185 -9.03 -1.26 14.57
CA ASP A 185 -8.71 0.17 14.54
C ASP A 185 -7.61 0.51 13.55
N VAL A 186 -6.61 -0.36 13.42
CA VAL A 186 -5.55 -0.23 12.41
C VAL A 186 -6.14 -0.39 11.00
N TYR A 187 -6.82 -1.51 10.74
CA TYR A 187 -7.25 -1.85 9.38
C TYR A 187 -8.45 -1.04 8.88
N ALA A 188 -9.29 -0.49 9.76
CA ALA A 188 -10.29 0.53 9.40
C ALA A 188 -9.65 1.84 8.86
N ARG A 189 -8.39 2.12 9.23
CA ARG A 189 -7.61 3.27 8.78
C ARG A 189 -6.74 2.98 7.55
N THR A 190 -7.06 1.94 6.78
CA THR A 190 -6.32 1.58 5.57
C THR A 190 -7.19 1.74 4.33
N ASN A 191 -6.59 2.05 3.20
CA ASN A 191 -7.23 1.99 1.90
C ASN A 191 -6.46 1.01 1.00
N THR A 192 -7.21 0.21 0.23
CA THR A 192 -6.67 -0.65 -0.84
C THR A 192 -7.44 -0.40 -2.14
N SER A 193 -8.65 0.15 -2.04
CA SER A 193 -9.50 0.45 -3.17
C SER A 193 -8.85 1.42 -4.15
N TYR A 194 -8.87 1.08 -5.43
CA TYR A 194 -8.51 1.97 -6.53
C TYR A 194 -9.68 2.86 -6.99
N LYS A 195 -10.90 2.53 -6.56
CA LYS A 195 -12.15 3.26 -6.85
C LYS A 195 -12.86 3.65 -5.55
N PRO A 196 -12.22 4.37 -4.61
CA PRO A 196 -12.87 4.77 -3.37
C PRO A 196 -14.07 5.67 -3.69
N ILE A 197 -15.16 5.49 -2.95
CA ILE A 197 -16.43 6.19 -3.15
C ILE A 197 -16.61 7.15 -1.97
N PHE A 198 -16.76 8.45 -2.27
CA PHE A 198 -17.05 9.46 -1.27
C PHE A 198 -18.56 9.72 -1.22
N ASP A 199 -19.15 9.57 -0.04
CA ASP A 199 -20.55 9.91 0.19
C ASP A 199 -20.65 11.35 0.71
N GLU A 200 -21.15 12.25 -0.11
CA GLU A 200 -21.32 13.67 0.24
C GLU A 200 -22.37 13.89 1.35
N THR A 201 -23.23 12.90 1.62
CA THR A 201 -24.26 13.01 2.65
C THR A 201 -23.71 12.73 4.05
N THR A 202 -22.88 11.67 4.16
CA THR A 202 -22.26 11.25 5.42
C THR A 202 -20.86 11.82 5.60
N PHE A 203 -20.25 12.36 4.54
CA PHE A 203 -18.85 12.78 4.48
C PHE A 203 -17.88 11.64 4.80
N GLU A 204 -18.23 10.42 4.37
CA GLU A 204 -17.45 9.21 4.60
C GLU A 204 -16.90 8.63 3.30
N TRP A 205 -15.74 7.99 3.41
CA TRP A 205 -15.14 7.22 2.33
C TRP A 205 -15.47 5.74 2.48
N TYR A 206 -15.92 5.15 1.38
CA TYR A 206 -16.18 3.71 1.24
C TYR A 206 -15.17 3.10 0.28
N SER A 207 -14.78 1.85 0.51
CA SER A 207 -14.04 1.04 -0.45
C SER A 207 -15.01 0.47 -1.50
N ASP A 208 -14.56 0.38 -2.75
CA ASP A 208 -15.20 -0.52 -3.69
C ASP A 208 -14.81 -1.98 -3.38
N TYR A 209 -15.47 -2.95 -3.99
CA TYR A 209 -15.16 -4.37 -3.90
C TYR A 209 -14.97 -5.03 -5.26
N LYS A 210 -14.89 -4.23 -6.35
CA LYS A 210 -14.85 -4.68 -7.74
C LYS A 210 -13.47 -4.50 -8.38
N SER A 211 -12.67 -3.52 -7.94
CA SER A 211 -11.29 -3.36 -8.40
C SER A 211 -10.40 -4.51 -7.91
N ALA A 212 -9.40 -4.90 -8.70
CA ALA A 212 -8.57 -6.06 -8.39
C ALA A 212 -7.90 -5.99 -7.00
N SER A 213 -7.43 -4.80 -6.61
CA SER A 213 -6.85 -4.57 -5.29
C SER A 213 -7.84 -4.78 -4.14
N SER A 214 -9.12 -4.43 -4.36
CA SER A 214 -10.19 -4.68 -3.39
C SER A 214 -10.60 -6.14 -3.34
N VAL A 215 -10.69 -6.83 -4.48
CA VAL A 215 -10.93 -8.29 -4.57
C VAL A 215 -9.89 -9.05 -3.75
N GLU A 216 -8.61 -8.76 -3.95
CA GLU A 216 -7.50 -9.39 -3.21
C GLU A 216 -7.54 -9.09 -1.71
N ARG A 217 -7.94 -7.87 -1.32
CA ARG A 217 -8.14 -7.52 0.09
C ARG A 217 -9.25 -8.34 0.73
N VAL A 218 -10.40 -8.42 0.07
CA VAL A 218 -11.55 -9.21 0.56
C VAL A 218 -11.18 -10.68 0.67
N GLU A 219 -10.48 -11.25 -0.31
CA GLU A 219 -9.97 -12.62 -0.27
C GLU A 219 -9.10 -12.87 0.96
N ALA A 220 -8.18 -11.95 1.28
CA ALA A 220 -7.31 -12.07 2.45
C ALA A 220 -8.11 -12.09 3.76
N PHE A 221 -9.13 -11.23 3.91
CA PHE A 221 -10.02 -11.23 5.08
C PHE A 221 -10.89 -12.49 5.16
N LEU A 222 -11.35 -13.03 4.01
CA LEU A 222 -12.06 -14.31 3.94
C LEU A 222 -11.18 -15.48 4.42
N LYS A 223 -9.92 -15.54 3.95
CA LYS A 223 -8.94 -16.54 4.38
C LYS A 223 -8.65 -16.43 5.89
N LEU A 224 -8.60 -15.21 6.41
CA LEU A 224 -8.40 -14.97 7.86
C LEU A 224 -9.64 -15.35 8.69
N GLY A 225 -10.83 -15.43 8.09
CA GLY A 225 -12.07 -15.80 8.75
C GLY A 225 -12.69 -14.67 9.58
N VAL A 226 -12.40 -13.41 9.27
CA VAL A 226 -12.96 -12.23 9.94
C VAL A 226 -13.54 -11.24 8.93
N ALA A 227 -14.48 -10.41 9.36
CA ALA A 227 -14.96 -9.32 8.53
C ALA A 227 -13.91 -8.21 8.40
N ASP A 228 -13.84 -7.61 7.21
CA ASP A 228 -13.00 -6.42 6.99
C ASP A 228 -13.63 -5.22 7.73
N PRO A 229 -12.84 -4.47 8.52
CA PRO A 229 -13.36 -3.34 9.27
C PRO A 229 -13.63 -2.07 8.43
N VAL A 230 -13.29 -2.03 7.13
CA VAL A 230 -13.66 -0.90 6.27
C VAL A 230 -15.10 -1.03 5.79
N SER A 231 -15.73 0.12 5.52
CA SER A 231 -17.06 0.17 4.92
C SER A 231 -16.97 0.07 3.39
N TYR A 232 -17.93 -0.61 2.78
CA TYR A 232 -18.00 -0.83 1.34
C TYR A 232 -19.25 -0.18 0.74
N ALA A 233 -19.13 0.28 -0.51
CA ALA A 233 -20.26 0.80 -1.30
C ALA A 233 -20.11 0.45 -2.78
N ASP A 234 -21.21 0.59 -3.51
CA ASP A 234 -21.27 0.60 -4.98
C ASP A 234 -22.13 1.77 -5.47
N GLU A 235 -22.55 1.76 -6.74
CA GLU A 235 -23.36 2.81 -7.37
C GLU A 235 -24.74 2.96 -6.72
N THR A 236 -25.20 1.97 -5.95
CA THR A 236 -26.49 1.96 -5.24
C THR A 236 -26.38 2.47 -3.81
N GLY A 237 -25.17 2.67 -3.31
CA GLY A 237 -24.87 3.13 -1.95
C GLY A 237 -24.13 2.09 -1.11
N PRO A 238 -24.09 2.27 0.22
CA PRO A 238 -23.44 1.35 1.16
C PRO A 238 -23.96 -0.08 1.08
N VAL A 239 -23.05 -1.06 1.13
CA VAL A 239 -23.36 -2.49 1.07
C VAL A 239 -22.82 -3.22 2.30
N THR A 240 -23.42 -4.37 2.64
CA THR A 240 -22.98 -5.18 3.77
C THR A 240 -21.79 -6.05 3.42
N TRP A 241 -21.04 -6.49 4.44
CA TRP A 241 -19.93 -7.42 4.26
C TRP A 241 -20.38 -8.74 3.59
N GLU A 242 -21.56 -9.27 3.94
CA GLU A 242 -22.11 -10.48 3.32
C GLU A 242 -22.36 -10.31 1.81
N HIS A 243 -22.81 -9.10 1.39
CA HIS A 243 -22.96 -8.79 -0.02
C HIS A 243 -21.61 -8.78 -0.73
N VAL A 244 -20.61 -8.10 -0.15
CA VAL A 244 -19.25 -8.05 -0.67
C VAL A 244 -18.65 -9.44 -0.84
N VAL A 245 -18.74 -10.27 0.21
CA VAL A 245 -18.29 -11.67 0.19
C VAL A 245 -18.92 -12.45 -0.94
N LYS A 246 -20.24 -12.35 -1.09
CA LYS A 246 -20.97 -13.07 -2.15
C LYS A 246 -20.50 -12.68 -3.55
N GLU A 247 -20.30 -11.39 -3.81
CA GLU A 247 -19.89 -10.93 -5.14
C GLU A 247 -18.42 -11.25 -5.43
N VAL A 248 -17.52 -11.04 -4.45
CA VAL A 248 -16.09 -11.34 -4.62
C VAL A 248 -15.85 -12.86 -4.77
N THR A 249 -16.60 -13.71 -4.04
CA THR A 249 -16.47 -15.17 -4.20
C THR A 249 -16.81 -15.62 -5.63
N LYS A 250 -17.72 -14.95 -6.34
CA LYS A 250 -17.98 -15.26 -7.76
C LYS A 250 -16.76 -14.94 -8.63
N VAL A 251 -16.15 -13.75 -8.42
CA VAL A 251 -14.95 -13.35 -9.17
C VAL A 251 -13.81 -14.33 -8.94
N LEU A 252 -13.60 -14.79 -7.71
CA LEU A 252 -12.56 -15.76 -7.37
C LEU A 252 -12.82 -17.13 -8.01
N ALA A 253 -14.06 -17.61 -8.02
CA ALA A 253 -14.43 -18.89 -8.61
C ALA A 253 -14.22 -18.94 -10.14
N ASP A 254 -14.24 -17.82 -10.82
CA ASP A 254 -13.95 -17.73 -12.25
C ASP A 254 -12.45 -17.84 -12.57
N HIS A 255 -11.58 -17.82 -11.56
CA HIS A 255 -10.12 -17.84 -11.67
C HIS A 255 -9.44 -19.04 -10.96
N GLU A 256 -10.21 -19.94 -10.32
CA GLU A 256 -9.76 -21.24 -9.83
C GLU A 256 -9.72 -22.30 -10.96
#